data_8fbbc43e4165c091f08240efa18f55bd
#
_entry.id   8fbbc43e4165c091f08240efa18f55bd
#
_cell.length_a   1.000
_cell.length_b   1.000
_cell.length_c   1.000
_cell.angle_alpha   90.00
_cell.angle_beta   90.00
_cell.angle_gamma   90.00
#
_symmetry.space_group_name_H-M   'P 1'
#
loop_
_entity.id
_entity.type
_entity.pdbx_description
1 polymer ?
#
loop_
_entity_poly.entity_id
_entity_poly.type
_entity_poly.pdbx_seq_one_letter_code
_entity_poly.pdbx_strand_id
1 'polypeptide(L)'
;MMIVNKAVAHPWLCDVIGHLTTRYYVAMFDDASYHFLFNVFGWSGATDESGGMGWVDVRHIIEYQAEVAAGDVLEIRASLVKIGSKSLTARYEMINLGNDEVAATLECIYVLFDMKGRHSLVITDQLRQMAAKHLDPMTDPA
;
A
#
# COMPACT_ATOMS: atom_id res chain seq x y z
N MET A 1 -8.01 9.56 3.07
CA MET A 1 -7.18 8.57 2.34
C MET A 1 -6.93 9.04 0.92
N MET A 2 -5.74 8.78 0.42
CA MET A 2 -5.31 9.13 -0.93
C MET A 2 -5.63 7.99 -1.89
N ILE A 3 -6.16 8.29 -3.09
CA ILE A 3 -6.33 7.28 -4.14
C ILE A 3 -4.94 6.96 -4.71
N VAL A 4 -4.55 5.69 -4.64
CA VAL A 4 -3.21 5.24 -5.05
C VAL A 4 -3.22 4.16 -6.13
N ASN A 5 -4.37 3.61 -6.46
CA ASN A 5 -4.52 2.70 -7.59
C ASN A 5 -5.96 2.60 -8.03
N LYS A 6 -6.13 2.30 -9.30
CA LYS A 6 -7.41 1.94 -9.90
C LYS A 6 -7.19 0.65 -10.69
N ALA A 7 -8.09 -0.30 -10.55
CA ALA A 7 -7.93 -1.61 -11.13
C ALA A 7 -9.27 -2.17 -11.59
N VAL A 8 -9.20 -3.21 -12.38
CA VAL A 8 -10.37 -3.96 -12.86
C VAL A 8 -10.12 -5.44 -12.58
N ALA A 9 -11.11 -6.11 -12.03
CA ALA A 9 -11.07 -7.55 -11.83
C ALA A 9 -11.37 -8.26 -13.17
N HIS A 10 -10.42 -8.18 -14.11
CA HIS A 10 -10.58 -8.82 -15.40
C HIS A 10 -10.81 -10.32 -15.26
N PRO A 11 -11.59 -10.95 -16.15
CA PRO A 11 -11.87 -12.39 -16.05
C PRO A 11 -10.63 -13.28 -15.97
N TRP A 12 -9.53 -12.88 -16.63
CA TRP A 12 -8.25 -13.64 -16.56
C TRP A 12 -7.51 -13.50 -15.23
N LEU A 13 -7.96 -12.63 -14.33
CA LEU A 13 -7.47 -12.51 -12.96
C LEU A 13 -8.35 -13.27 -11.96
N CYS A 14 -9.40 -13.91 -12.44
CA CYS A 14 -10.38 -14.57 -11.60
C CYS A 14 -10.19 -16.09 -11.60
N ASP A 15 -10.69 -16.72 -10.55
CA ASP A 15 -10.65 -18.16 -10.38
C ASP A 15 -11.83 -18.87 -11.06
N VAL A 16 -11.93 -20.18 -10.86
CA VAL A 16 -12.95 -21.03 -11.50
C VAL A 16 -14.38 -20.70 -11.08
N ILE A 17 -14.56 -19.99 -9.96
CA ILE A 17 -15.89 -19.55 -9.49
C ILE A 17 -16.18 -18.09 -9.84
N GLY A 18 -15.32 -17.46 -10.62
CA GLY A 18 -15.54 -16.10 -11.11
C GLY A 18 -15.20 -14.99 -10.12
N HIS A 19 -14.43 -15.28 -9.09
CA HIS A 19 -13.97 -14.31 -8.10
C HIS A 19 -12.49 -13.96 -8.30
N LEU A 20 -12.11 -12.74 -7.94
CA LEU A 20 -10.70 -12.31 -8.01
C LEU A 20 -9.82 -13.28 -7.23
N THR A 21 -8.80 -13.81 -7.88
CA THR A 21 -7.86 -14.73 -7.24
C THR A 21 -7.03 -14.01 -6.19
N THR A 22 -6.78 -14.67 -5.06
CA THR A 22 -6.08 -14.10 -3.89
C THR A 22 -4.78 -13.39 -4.24
N ARG A 23 -3.95 -13.99 -5.10
CA ARG A 23 -2.66 -13.40 -5.50
C ARG A 23 -2.80 -12.04 -6.19
N TYR A 24 -3.92 -11.77 -6.84
CA TYR A 24 -4.12 -10.51 -7.55
C TYR A 24 -4.59 -9.38 -6.63
N TYR A 25 -5.20 -9.69 -5.47
CA TYR A 25 -5.35 -8.68 -4.41
C TYR A 25 -3.97 -8.17 -3.99
N VAL A 26 -3.03 -9.08 -3.75
CA VAL A 26 -1.66 -8.70 -3.37
C VAL A 26 -0.99 -7.89 -4.48
N ALA A 27 -1.13 -8.29 -5.74
CA ALA A 27 -0.56 -7.55 -6.87
C ALA A 27 -1.12 -6.13 -6.96
N MET A 28 -2.42 -5.95 -6.77
CA MET A 28 -3.06 -4.64 -6.81
C MET A 28 -2.64 -3.76 -5.64
N PHE A 29 -2.51 -4.34 -4.43
CA PHE A 29 -1.99 -3.62 -3.27
C PHE A 29 -0.51 -3.27 -3.43
N ASP A 30 0.27 -4.14 -4.05
CA ASP A 30 1.69 -3.88 -4.31
C ASP A 30 1.87 -2.68 -5.25
N ASP A 31 1.13 -2.64 -6.35
CA ASP A 31 1.12 -1.48 -7.24
C ASP A 31 0.70 -0.21 -6.50
N ALA A 32 -0.34 -0.30 -5.67
CA ALA A 32 -0.80 0.82 -4.86
C ALA A 32 0.29 1.32 -3.91
N SER A 33 1.06 0.41 -3.34
CA SER A 33 2.17 0.72 -2.43
C SER A 33 3.26 1.55 -3.13
N TYR A 34 3.65 1.19 -4.34
CA TYR A 34 4.61 1.97 -5.12
C TYR A 34 4.10 3.39 -5.37
N HIS A 35 2.85 3.53 -5.77
CA HIS A 35 2.25 4.85 -5.99
C HIS A 35 2.17 5.66 -4.69
N PHE A 36 1.84 5.02 -3.59
CA PHE A 36 1.76 5.69 -2.29
C PHE A 36 3.13 6.25 -1.88
N LEU A 37 4.17 5.43 -1.92
CA LEU A 37 5.51 5.86 -1.57
C LEU A 37 6.02 6.95 -2.50
N PHE A 38 5.70 6.86 -3.79
CA PHE A 38 6.04 7.91 -4.74
C PHE A 38 5.31 9.22 -4.43
N ASN A 39 4.03 9.16 -4.12
CA ASN A 39 3.25 10.35 -3.80
C ASN A 39 3.68 11.02 -2.49
N VAL A 40 4.07 10.22 -1.50
CA VAL A 40 4.48 10.74 -0.18
C VAL A 40 5.90 11.28 -0.21
N PHE A 41 6.84 10.56 -0.85
CA PHE A 41 8.27 10.84 -0.76
C PHE A 41 8.91 11.23 -2.09
N GLY A 42 8.21 11.12 -3.20
CA GLY A 42 8.81 11.23 -4.52
C GLY A 42 9.79 10.09 -4.83
N TRP A 43 9.71 9.00 -4.07
CA TRP A 43 10.65 7.90 -4.16
C TRP A 43 10.14 6.78 -5.06
N SER A 44 11.05 6.30 -5.91
CA SER A 44 10.90 5.02 -6.61
C SER A 44 12.30 4.46 -6.86
N GLY A 45 12.41 3.20 -7.23
CA GLY A 45 13.69 2.62 -7.59
C GLY A 45 14.40 3.38 -8.73
N ALA A 46 13.64 4.03 -9.61
CA ALA A 46 14.18 4.81 -10.73
C ALA A 46 14.62 6.23 -10.33
N THR A 47 14.06 6.78 -9.25
CA THR A 47 14.34 8.17 -8.81
C THR A 47 15.30 8.26 -7.63
N ASP A 48 15.76 7.13 -7.10
CA ASP A 48 16.72 7.13 -6.00
C ASP A 48 18.12 7.41 -6.52
N GLU A 49 18.50 8.69 -6.51
CA GLU A 49 19.81 9.16 -6.94
C GLU A 49 20.93 8.77 -5.96
N SER A 50 20.58 8.54 -4.68
CA SER A 50 21.57 8.08 -3.69
C SER A 50 22.01 6.64 -3.95
N GLY A 51 21.19 5.89 -4.69
CA GLY A 51 21.49 4.51 -5.10
C GLY A 51 21.57 3.53 -3.95
N GLY A 52 21.07 3.87 -2.76
CA GLY A 52 21.29 3.04 -1.61
C GLY A 52 20.15 2.93 -0.63
N MET A 53 19.17 3.81 -0.66
CA MET A 53 18.10 3.83 0.31
C MET A 53 16.79 3.33 -0.30
N GLY A 54 16.05 2.52 0.44
CA GLY A 54 14.76 2.02 -0.03
C GLY A 54 13.80 1.76 1.10
N TRP A 55 12.52 1.65 0.75
CA TRP A 55 11.47 1.21 1.65
C TRP A 55 11.23 -0.28 1.41
N VAL A 56 11.35 -1.06 2.46
CA VAL A 56 11.24 -2.53 2.38
C VAL A 56 10.00 -2.97 3.15
N ASP A 57 9.18 -3.77 2.49
CA ASP A 57 8.01 -4.39 3.13
C ASP A 57 8.45 -5.47 4.08
N VAL A 58 8.06 -5.37 5.36
CA VAL A 58 8.43 -6.36 6.37
C VAL A 58 7.22 -7.10 6.94
N ARG A 59 6.00 -6.57 6.76
CA ARG A 59 4.80 -7.22 7.26
C ARG A 59 3.59 -6.78 6.46
N HIS A 60 2.76 -7.75 6.07
CA HIS A 60 1.44 -7.52 5.50
C HIS A 60 0.38 -8.25 6.31
N ILE A 61 -0.71 -7.56 6.61
CA ILE A 61 -1.93 -8.17 7.13
C ILE A 61 -3.03 -7.82 6.14
N ILE A 62 -3.54 -8.82 5.43
CA ILE A 62 -4.61 -8.64 4.46
C ILE A 62 -5.87 -9.31 5.01
N GLU A 63 -6.97 -8.56 5.00
CA GLU A 63 -8.29 -9.07 5.36
C GLU A 63 -9.22 -8.95 4.16
N TYR A 64 -9.93 -10.02 3.85
CA TYR A 64 -10.89 -10.10 2.76
C TYR A 64 -12.29 -9.96 3.34
N GLN A 65 -13.01 -8.89 2.99
CA GLN A 65 -14.28 -8.54 3.63
C GLN A 65 -15.49 -8.78 2.74
N ALA A 66 -15.30 -8.69 1.42
CA ALA A 66 -16.37 -8.89 0.45
C ALA A 66 -15.81 -9.51 -0.83
N GLU A 67 -16.65 -10.23 -1.54
CA GLU A 67 -16.27 -10.86 -2.80
C GLU A 67 -16.04 -9.80 -3.89
N VAL A 68 -15.04 -10.04 -4.73
CA VAL A 68 -14.83 -9.29 -5.96
C VAL A 68 -15.04 -10.24 -7.12
N ALA A 69 -15.99 -9.91 -7.98
CA ALA A 69 -16.35 -10.72 -9.13
C ALA A 69 -15.71 -10.19 -10.41
N ALA A 70 -15.65 -11.04 -11.43
CA ALA A 70 -15.14 -10.67 -12.73
C ALA A 70 -15.90 -9.44 -13.28
N GLY A 71 -15.16 -8.42 -13.71
CA GLY A 71 -15.69 -7.17 -14.22
C GLY A 71 -15.85 -6.07 -13.20
N ASP A 72 -15.67 -6.34 -11.91
CA ASP A 72 -15.76 -5.30 -10.89
C ASP A 72 -14.66 -4.25 -11.08
N VAL A 73 -15.04 -2.99 -10.86
CA VAL A 73 -14.14 -1.84 -10.97
C VAL A 73 -13.72 -1.44 -9.56
N LEU A 74 -12.42 -1.36 -9.35
CA LEU A 74 -11.83 -1.23 -8.03
C LEU A 74 -11.00 0.04 -7.90
N GLU A 75 -10.96 0.58 -6.70
CA GLU A 75 -10.11 1.72 -6.34
C GLU A 75 -9.41 1.40 -5.03
N ILE A 76 -8.11 1.68 -4.95
CA ILE A 76 -7.35 1.50 -3.71
C ILE A 76 -6.97 2.86 -3.15
N ARG A 77 -7.28 3.04 -1.88
CA ARG A 77 -6.98 4.25 -1.11
C ARG A 77 -6.03 3.91 0.01
N ALA A 78 -5.16 4.85 0.36
CA ALA A 78 -4.14 4.66 1.38
C ALA A 78 -4.00 5.86 2.30
N SER A 79 -3.55 5.58 3.53
CA SER A 79 -3.11 6.57 4.51
C SER A 79 -1.99 5.99 5.35
N LEU A 80 -1.21 6.87 6.00
CA LEU A 80 -0.30 6.45 7.06
C LEU A 80 -1.04 6.40 8.39
N VAL A 81 -0.83 5.34 9.14
CA VAL A 81 -1.43 5.14 10.46
C VAL A 81 -0.42 5.49 11.55
N LYS A 82 0.86 5.21 11.31
CA LYS A 82 1.91 5.40 12.30
C LYS A 82 3.25 5.68 11.63
N ILE A 83 4.02 6.57 12.24
CA ILE A 83 5.42 6.82 11.89
C ILE A 83 6.27 6.42 13.08
N GLY A 84 7.05 5.35 12.94
CA GLY A 84 7.98 4.87 13.96
C GLY A 84 9.37 5.47 13.80
N SER A 85 10.34 4.96 14.53
CA SER A 85 11.73 5.40 14.43
C SER A 85 12.36 5.02 13.09
N LYS A 86 12.16 3.78 12.65
CA LYS A 86 12.72 3.21 11.42
C LYS A 86 11.64 2.69 10.47
N SER A 87 10.38 2.78 10.87
CA SER A 87 9.27 2.13 10.16
C SER A 87 8.08 3.06 9.95
N LEU A 88 7.30 2.74 8.95
CA LEU A 88 6.00 3.34 8.68
C LEU A 88 4.95 2.24 8.68
N THR A 89 3.78 2.53 9.21
CA THR A 89 2.61 1.65 9.05
C THR A 89 1.60 2.37 8.16
N ALA A 90 1.25 1.75 7.05
CA ALA A 90 0.26 2.25 6.11
C ALA A 90 -0.95 1.33 6.10
N ARG A 91 -2.11 1.91 5.86
CA ARG A 91 -3.37 1.20 5.67
C ARG A 91 -3.88 1.45 4.26
N TYR A 92 -4.30 0.39 3.61
CA TYR A 92 -4.91 0.42 2.29
C TYR A 92 -6.30 -0.17 2.34
N GLU A 93 -7.22 0.42 1.60
CA GLU A 93 -8.56 -0.11 1.42
C GLU A 93 -8.84 -0.29 -0.07
N MET A 94 -9.28 -1.48 -0.44
CA MET A 94 -9.78 -1.77 -1.79
C MET A 94 -11.28 -1.57 -1.82
N ILE A 95 -11.76 -0.59 -2.58
CA ILE A 95 -13.17 -0.25 -2.68
C ILE A 95 -13.71 -0.78 -3.99
N ASN A 96 -14.82 -1.50 -3.93
CA ASN A 96 -15.61 -1.84 -5.11
C ASN A 96 -16.47 -0.64 -5.48
N LEU A 97 -16.16 0.01 -6.59
CA LEU A 97 -16.87 1.24 -6.99
C LEU A 97 -18.31 0.97 -7.41
N GLY A 98 -18.65 -0.27 -7.72
CA GLY A 98 -20.03 -0.64 -8.10
C GLY A 98 -21.03 -0.61 -6.95
N ASN A 99 -20.56 -0.82 -5.71
CA ASN A 99 -21.41 -0.87 -4.52
C ASN A 99 -20.86 -0.10 -3.32
N ASP A 100 -19.74 0.60 -3.46
CA ASP A 100 -19.05 1.35 -2.41
C ASP A 100 -18.61 0.50 -1.20
N GLU A 101 -18.53 -0.81 -1.35
CA GLU A 101 -18.07 -1.68 -0.27
C GLU A 101 -16.56 -1.77 -0.23
N VAL A 102 -16.00 -1.85 0.98
CA VAL A 102 -14.60 -2.24 1.19
C VAL A 102 -14.49 -3.75 0.96
N ALA A 103 -13.84 -4.14 -0.12
CA ALA A 103 -13.67 -5.55 -0.48
C ALA A 103 -12.52 -6.20 0.28
N ALA A 104 -11.45 -5.46 0.52
CA ALA A 104 -10.26 -5.94 1.23
C ALA A 104 -9.50 -4.78 1.84
N THR A 105 -8.72 -5.08 2.87
CA THR A 105 -7.81 -4.12 3.50
C THR A 105 -6.42 -4.72 3.62
N LEU A 106 -5.42 -3.85 3.58
CA LEU A 106 -4.03 -4.20 3.84
C LEU A 106 -3.48 -3.27 4.91
N GLU A 107 -2.88 -3.82 5.96
CA GLU A 107 -1.94 -3.10 6.81
C GLU A 107 -0.54 -3.51 6.41
N CYS A 108 0.30 -2.54 6.06
CA CYS A 108 1.67 -2.77 5.61
C CYS A 108 2.64 -2.02 6.50
N ILE A 109 3.70 -2.69 6.92
CA ILE A 109 4.82 -2.07 7.62
C ILE A 109 6.01 -2.01 6.68
N TYR A 110 6.52 -0.79 6.46
CA TYR A 110 7.74 -0.52 5.71
C TYR A 110 8.87 -0.15 6.67
N VAL A 111 10.07 -0.58 6.34
CA VAL A 111 11.29 -0.17 7.03
C VAL A 111 12.17 0.58 6.06
N LEU A 112 12.72 1.71 6.50
CA LEU A 112 13.74 2.41 5.74
C LEU A 112 15.05 1.62 5.83
N PHE A 113 15.64 1.30 4.67
CA PHE A 113 16.74 0.36 4.59
C PHE A 113 17.87 0.90 3.73
N ASP A 114 19.11 0.70 4.21
CA ASP A 114 20.31 0.96 3.44
C ASP A 114 20.64 -0.27 2.60
N MET A 115 20.43 -0.16 1.29
CA MET A 115 20.62 -1.29 0.37
C MET A 115 22.09 -1.66 0.18
N LYS A 116 23.00 -0.71 0.42
CA LYS A 116 24.46 -0.96 0.35
C LYS A 116 24.98 -1.51 1.65
N GLY A 117 24.68 -0.83 2.78
CA GLY A 117 25.12 -1.24 4.10
C GLY A 117 24.35 -2.44 4.67
N ARG A 118 23.20 -2.76 4.09
CA ARG A 118 22.35 -3.90 4.45
C ARG A 118 21.85 -3.85 5.89
N HIS A 119 21.37 -2.67 6.31
CA HIS A 119 20.78 -2.46 7.63
C HIS A 119 19.65 -1.43 7.56
N SER A 120 18.79 -1.44 8.58
CA SER A 120 17.72 -0.45 8.71
C SER A 120 18.28 0.92 9.07
N LEU A 121 17.57 1.96 8.67
CA LEU A 121 17.94 3.36 8.91
C LEU A 121 16.87 4.06 9.74
N VAL A 122 17.30 4.99 10.58
CA VAL A 122 16.37 5.91 11.25
C VAL A 122 15.78 6.85 10.20
N ILE A 123 14.45 7.03 10.26
CA ILE A 123 13.76 7.96 9.37
C ILE A 123 14.23 9.38 9.69
N THR A 124 14.75 10.08 8.69
CA THR A 124 15.25 11.45 8.85
C THR A 124 14.11 12.42 9.16
N ASP A 125 14.44 13.56 9.76
CA ASP A 125 13.44 14.61 10.04
C ASP A 125 12.74 15.07 8.76
N GLN A 126 13.47 15.19 7.65
CA GLN A 126 12.89 15.56 6.36
C GLN A 126 11.84 14.54 5.89
N LEU A 127 12.17 13.26 5.90
CA LEU A 127 11.24 12.21 5.51
C LEU A 127 10.05 12.14 6.46
N ARG A 128 10.30 12.33 7.75
CA ARG A 128 9.25 12.34 8.78
C ARG A 128 8.25 13.48 8.53
N GLN A 129 8.73 14.65 8.16
CA GLN A 129 7.87 15.80 7.84
C GLN A 129 7.03 15.53 6.59
N MET A 130 7.62 14.89 5.57
CA MET A 130 6.89 14.51 4.37
C MET A 130 5.79 13.49 4.69
N ALA A 131 6.11 12.50 5.50
CA ALA A 131 5.17 11.46 5.91
C ALA A 131 4.03 12.00 6.77
N ALA A 132 4.34 12.94 7.68
CA ALA A 132 3.36 13.49 8.63
C ALA A 132 2.15 14.15 7.94
N LYS A 133 2.33 14.66 6.73
CA LYS A 133 1.23 15.25 5.94
C LYS A 133 0.15 14.24 5.56
N HIS A 134 0.47 12.94 5.60
CA HIS A 134 -0.40 11.85 5.20
C HIS A 134 -0.81 10.97 6.37
N LEU A 135 -0.47 11.39 7.59
CA LEU A 135 -0.80 10.64 8.81
C LEU A 135 -2.29 10.79 9.11
N ASP A 136 -2.96 9.67 9.23
CA ASP A 136 -4.36 9.58 9.63
C ASP A 136 -4.52 8.51 10.70
N PRO A 137 -4.30 8.86 11.97
CA PRO A 137 -4.39 7.91 13.07
C PRO A 137 -5.84 7.47 13.37
N MET A 138 -6.84 8.14 12.80
CA MET A 138 -8.26 7.81 13.00
C MET A 138 -8.71 6.60 12.17
N THR A 139 -7.85 6.06 11.32
CA THR A 139 -8.13 4.83 10.58
C THR A 139 -7.83 3.58 11.41
N ASP A 140 -7.64 3.73 12.71
CA ASP A 140 -7.47 2.59 13.62
C ASP A 140 -8.70 1.70 13.54
N PRO A 141 -8.56 0.44 13.09
CA PRO A 141 -9.65 -0.52 13.10
C PRO A 141 -9.82 -1.09 14.50
N ALA A 142 -10.41 -0.32 15.34
CA ALA A 142 -10.69 -0.81 16.68
C ALA A 142 -11.54 -2.09 16.65
#